data_fda48f24aad032cb64e0a128ac853291
#
_entry.id   fda48f24aad032cb64e0a128ac853291
#
_cell.length_a   1.000
_cell.length_b   1.000
_cell.length_c   1.000
_cell.angle_alpha   90.00
_cell.angle_beta   90.00
_cell.angle_gamma   90.00
#
_symmetry.space_group_name_H-M   'P 1'
#
loop_
_entity.id
_entity.type
_entity.pdbx_description
1 polymer ?
#
loop_
_entity_poly.entity_id
_entity_poly.type
_entity_poly.pdbx_seq_one_letter_code
_entity_poly.pdbx_strand_id
1 'polypeptide(L)'
;MIVSRCRDIEEFKKVHAQCENDRIPSAESILALGDYCFCFYSKDTGKLLGCIYLEDDNGRVCLSGFSVRKNYDIVIRAIKLISDIFHEDDLYSLTDKKSAIMVLLRCGFKKIDDETYLRKAF
;
A
#
# COMPACT_ATOMS: atom_id res chain seq x y z
N MET A 1 -9.76 -8.48 -8.88
CA MET A 1 -8.90 -7.30 -8.68
C MET A 1 -7.75 -7.33 -9.67
N ILE A 2 -7.45 -6.21 -10.26
CA ILE A 2 -6.33 -6.07 -11.18
C ILE A 2 -5.32 -5.10 -10.57
N VAL A 3 -4.06 -5.51 -10.51
CA VAL A 3 -2.96 -4.67 -10.01
C VAL A 3 -2.10 -4.25 -11.21
N SER A 4 -1.87 -2.95 -11.33
CA SER A 4 -1.09 -2.38 -12.42
C SER A 4 -0.51 -1.02 -12.05
N ARG A 5 0.19 -0.39 -12.99
CA ARG A 5 0.55 1.02 -12.85
C ARG A 5 -0.72 1.88 -12.92
N CYS A 6 -0.59 3.14 -12.50
CA CYS A 6 -1.67 4.10 -12.62
C CYS A 6 -2.12 4.23 -14.08
N ARG A 7 -3.42 4.08 -14.32
CA ARG A 7 -4.02 4.18 -15.66
C ARG A 7 -4.53 5.57 -15.97
N ASP A 8 -4.94 6.31 -14.94
CA ASP A 8 -5.59 7.61 -15.06
C ASP A 8 -5.16 8.48 -13.88
N ILE A 9 -4.33 9.46 -14.17
CA ILE A 9 -3.76 10.36 -13.15
C ILE A 9 -4.86 11.16 -12.46
N GLU A 10 -5.88 11.59 -13.17
CA GLU A 10 -6.98 12.36 -12.56
C GLU A 10 -7.81 11.51 -11.61
N GLU A 11 -8.08 10.26 -11.97
CA GLU A 11 -8.76 9.33 -11.07
C GLU A 11 -7.90 9.05 -9.83
N PHE A 12 -6.59 8.86 -10.02
CA PHE A 12 -5.66 8.65 -8.91
C PHE A 12 -5.69 9.82 -7.92
N LYS A 13 -5.65 11.05 -8.43
CA LYS A 13 -5.70 12.24 -7.58
C LYS A 13 -7.01 12.36 -6.81
N LYS A 14 -8.13 12.02 -7.43
CA LYS A 14 -9.45 12.03 -6.77
C LYS A 14 -9.52 11.02 -5.64
N VAL A 15 -9.05 9.80 -5.86
CA VAL A 15 -9.04 8.74 -4.85
C VAL A 15 -8.08 9.11 -3.71
N HIS A 16 -6.90 9.60 -4.04
CA HIS A 16 -5.93 10.06 -3.06
C HIS A 16 -6.53 11.15 -2.15
N ALA A 17 -7.23 12.13 -2.74
CA ALA A 17 -7.85 13.22 -1.99
C ALA A 17 -8.92 12.72 -1.01
N GLN A 18 -9.65 11.65 -1.37
CA GLN A 18 -10.65 11.03 -0.48
C GLN A 18 -10.02 10.32 0.72
N CYS A 19 -8.78 9.88 0.57
CA CYS A 19 -8.07 9.08 1.57
C CYS A 19 -6.98 9.88 2.28
N GLU A 20 -6.84 11.16 1.97
CA GLU A 20 -5.77 12.00 2.46
C GLU A 20 -5.74 12.07 3.99
N ASN A 21 -4.54 11.93 4.55
CA ASN A 21 -4.24 12.18 5.95
C ASN A 21 -2.78 12.65 6.05
N ASP A 22 -2.37 13.10 7.23
CA ASP A 22 -1.06 13.73 7.44
C ASP A 22 0.13 12.81 7.17
N ARG A 23 -0.09 11.49 7.13
CA ARG A 23 0.97 10.48 6.92
C ARG A 23 1.11 10.05 5.47
N ILE A 24 0.18 10.43 4.59
CA ILE A 24 0.22 10.08 3.18
C ILE A 24 0.92 11.20 2.40
N PRO A 25 1.98 10.90 1.63
CA PRO A 25 2.62 11.89 0.74
C PRO A 25 1.64 12.40 -0.31
N SER A 26 2.03 13.45 -1.02
CA SER A 26 1.21 13.99 -2.11
C SER A 26 1.03 12.94 -3.23
N ALA A 27 -0.04 13.07 -4.01
CA ALA A 27 -0.28 12.19 -5.14
C ALA A 27 0.90 12.19 -6.11
N GLU A 28 1.47 13.36 -6.38
CA GLU A 28 2.64 13.52 -7.26
C GLU A 28 3.85 12.76 -6.74
N SER A 29 4.11 12.82 -5.44
CA SER A 29 5.23 12.09 -4.82
C SER A 29 5.06 10.59 -4.94
N ILE A 30 3.84 10.08 -4.74
CA ILE A 30 3.56 8.64 -4.86
C ILE A 30 3.70 8.20 -6.32
N LEU A 31 3.15 8.95 -7.26
CA LEU A 31 3.24 8.63 -8.70
C LEU A 31 4.69 8.65 -9.19
N ALA A 32 5.53 9.51 -8.62
CA ALA A 32 6.95 9.60 -8.96
C ALA A 32 7.73 8.33 -8.58
N LEU A 33 7.19 7.45 -7.72
CA LEU A 33 7.84 6.18 -7.38
C LEU A 33 7.83 5.18 -8.55
N GLY A 34 7.06 5.45 -9.60
CA GLY A 34 7.09 4.67 -10.85
C GLY A 34 6.72 3.20 -10.64
N ASP A 35 7.69 2.32 -10.87
CA ASP A 35 7.50 0.86 -10.75
C ASP A 35 7.22 0.38 -9.32
N TYR A 36 7.43 1.23 -8.32
CA TYR A 36 7.14 0.93 -6.91
C TYR A 36 5.80 1.48 -6.45
N CYS A 37 4.97 1.93 -7.38
CA CYS A 37 3.60 2.36 -7.12
C CYS A 37 2.65 1.39 -7.81
N PHE A 38 1.87 0.66 -7.02
CA PHE A 38 0.96 -0.39 -7.50
C PHE A 38 -0.47 0.04 -7.24
N CYS A 39 -1.19 0.34 -8.31
CA CYS A 39 -2.62 0.64 -8.22
C CYS A 39 -3.43 -0.63 -8.33
N PHE A 40 -4.51 -0.75 -7.56
CA PHE A 40 -5.41 -1.89 -7.69
C PHE A 40 -6.82 -1.43 -8.06
N TYR A 41 -7.38 -2.12 -9.04
CA TYR A 41 -8.63 -1.77 -9.71
C TYR A 41 -9.68 -2.84 -9.51
N SER A 42 -10.94 -2.44 -9.45
CA SER A 42 -12.05 -3.38 -9.50
C SER A 42 -12.07 -4.09 -10.85
N LYS A 43 -12.14 -5.41 -10.82
CA LYS A 43 -12.27 -6.21 -12.03
C LYS A 43 -13.61 -5.94 -12.74
N ASP A 44 -14.66 -5.67 -11.98
CA ASP A 44 -16.01 -5.50 -12.51
C ASP A 44 -16.26 -4.12 -13.11
N THR A 45 -15.77 -3.07 -12.45
CA THR A 45 -16.04 -1.68 -12.85
C THR A 45 -14.85 -0.98 -13.49
N GLY A 46 -13.63 -1.51 -13.32
CA GLY A 46 -12.40 -0.85 -13.75
C GLY A 46 -12.02 0.36 -12.92
N LYS A 47 -12.76 0.65 -11.85
CA LYS A 47 -12.47 1.80 -10.99
C LYS A 47 -11.30 1.54 -10.07
N LEU A 48 -10.52 2.58 -9.83
CA LEU A 48 -9.40 2.55 -8.88
C LEU A 48 -9.94 2.35 -7.46
N LEU A 49 -9.43 1.33 -6.78
CA LEU A 49 -9.79 0.99 -5.40
C LEU A 49 -8.77 1.52 -4.40
N GLY A 50 -7.53 1.65 -4.80
CA GLY A 50 -6.47 2.12 -3.95
C GLY A 50 -5.10 1.92 -4.55
N CYS A 51 -4.08 2.13 -3.74
CA CYS A 51 -2.70 2.07 -4.14
C CYS A 51 -1.85 1.52 -2.99
N ILE A 52 -0.88 0.68 -3.35
CA ILE A 52 0.18 0.25 -2.45
C ILE A 52 1.49 0.75 -3.07
N TYR A 53 2.33 1.37 -2.28
CA TYR A 53 3.61 1.86 -2.77
C TYR A 53 4.75 1.52 -1.81
N LEU A 54 5.95 1.42 -2.37
CA LEU A 54 7.17 1.13 -1.63
C LEU A 54 8.11 2.31 -1.72
N GLU A 55 8.69 2.68 -0.59
CA GLU A 55 9.69 3.74 -0.49
C GLU A 55 10.93 3.24 0.22
N ASP A 56 12.09 3.77 -0.17
CA ASP A 56 13.32 3.55 0.56
C ASP A 56 13.43 4.61 1.67
N ASP A 57 13.54 4.17 2.91
CA ASP A 57 13.72 5.01 4.08
C ASP A 57 14.96 4.56 4.83
N ASN A 58 16.08 5.24 4.59
CA ASN A 58 17.37 4.94 5.24
C ASN A 58 17.80 3.48 5.07
N GLY A 59 17.62 2.94 3.86
CA GLY A 59 17.97 1.57 3.54
C GLY A 59 16.89 0.54 3.89
N ARG A 60 15.77 0.97 4.45
CA ARG A 60 14.61 0.10 4.70
C ARG A 60 13.59 0.26 3.59
N VAL A 61 13.06 -0.84 3.11
CA VAL A 61 11.95 -0.82 2.15
C VAL A 61 10.65 -0.72 2.93
N CYS A 62 9.99 0.44 2.83
CA CYS A 62 8.75 0.72 3.56
C CYS A 62 7.55 0.59 2.64
N LEU A 63 6.53 -0.15 3.09
CA LEU A 63 5.27 -0.35 2.39
C LEU A 63 4.20 0.53 3.03
N SER A 64 3.49 1.26 2.18
CA SER A 64 2.35 2.10 2.58
C SER A 64 1.28 2.06 1.51
N GLY A 65 0.13 2.66 1.79
CA GLY A 65 -0.92 2.70 0.79
C GLY A 65 -2.19 3.37 1.29
N PHE A 66 -3.18 3.42 0.40
CA PHE A 66 -4.51 3.92 0.72
C PHE A 66 -5.56 3.17 -0.10
N SER A 67 -6.80 3.16 0.38
CA SER A 67 -7.93 2.58 -0.35
C SER A 67 -9.20 3.37 -0.12
N VAL A 68 -10.13 3.31 -1.09
CA VAL A 68 -11.37 4.11 -1.09
C VAL A 68 -12.44 3.66 -0.12
N ARG A 69 -12.32 2.50 0.48
CA ARG A 69 -13.34 1.95 1.39
C ARG A 69 -12.69 1.01 2.39
N LYS A 70 -13.46 0.66 3.42
CA LYS A 70 -13.08 -0.40 4.36
C LYS A 70 -13.17 -1.78 3.68
N ASN A 71 -12.48 -1.93 2.55
CA ASN A 71 -12.46 -3.16 1.78
C ASN A 71 -11.21 -3.96 2.12
N TYR A 72 -11.17 -4.43 3.34
CA TYR A 72 -9.98 -5.04 3.93
C TYR A 72 -9.52 -6.30 3.19
N ASP A 73 -10.45 -7.10 2.68
CA ASP A 73 -10.10 -8.33 1.96
C ASP A 73 -9.31 -8.03 0.68
N ILE A 74 -9.70 -6.99 -0.05
CA ILE A 74 -8.99 -6.57 -1.26
C ILE A 74 -7.62 -6.00 -0.91
N VAL A 75 -7.54 -5.16 0.12
CA VAL A 75 -6.28 -4.58 0.57
C VAL A 75 -5.32 -5.68 1.02
N ILE A 76 -5.79 -6.65 1.79
CA ILE A 76 -4.99 -7.79 2.24
C ILE A 76 -4.45 -8.56 1.03
N ARG A 77 -5.29 -8.85 0.04
CA ARG A 77 -4.83 -9.55 -1.17
C ARG A 77 -3.80 -8.74 -1.95
N ALA A 78 -3.99 -7.44 -2.07
CA ALA A 78 -3.04 -6.56 -2.75
C ALA A 78 -1.68 -6.55 -2.03
N ILE A 79 -1.67 -6.41 -0.72
CA ILE A 79 -0.44 -6.41 0.07
C ILE A 79 0.25 -7.78 -0.02
N LYS A 80 -0.48 -8.88 0.06
CA LYS A 80 0.09 -10.23 -0.08
C LYS A 80 0.75 -10.42 -1.44
N LEU A 81 0.11 -9.98 -2.50
CA LEU A 81 0.66 -10.07 -3.86
C LEU A 81 1.97 -9.31 -3.97
N ILE A 82 2.00 -8.08 -3.49
CA ILE A 82 3.18 -7.23 -3.54
C ILE A 82 4.29 -7.78 -2.62
N SER A 83 3.92 -8.27 -1.45
CA SER A 83 4.86 -8.93 -0.54
C SER A 83 5.53 -10.15 -1.19
N ASP A 84 4.78 -10.93 -1.96
CA ASP A 84 5.33 -12.09 -2.68
C ASP A 84 6.29 -11.67 -3.78
N ILE A 85 5.99 -10.57 -4.49
CA ILE A 85 6.90 -10.01 -5.50
C ILE A 85 8.23 -9.61 -4.86
N PHE A 86 8.18 -9.00 -3.69
CA PHE A 86 9.35 -8.52 -2.96
C PHE A 86 9.76 -9.46 -1.82
N HIS A 87 9.66 -10.77 -2.04
CA HIS A 87 9.93 -11.77 -1.01
C HIS A 87 11.39 -11.77 -0.52
N GLU A 88 12.32 -11.27 -1.33
CA GLU A 88 13.73 -11.19 -0.96
C GLU A 88 14.06 -10.01 -0.04
N ASP A 89 13.13 -9.09 0.13
CA ASP A 89 13.31 -7.89 0.95
C ASP A 89 12.57 -7.98 2.26
N ASP A 90 13.18 -7.45 3.32
CA ASP A 90 12.43 -7.15 4.53
C ASP A 90 11.55 -5.93 4.26
N LEU A 91 10.25 -6.07 4.48
CA LEU A 91 9.30 -4.99 4.29
C LEU A 91 8.86 -4.41 5.62
N TYR A 92 8.97 -3.10 5.76
CA TYR A 92 8.56 -2.36 6.95
C TYR A 92 7.29 -1.58 6.66
N SER A 93 6.48 -1.34 7.67
CA SER A 93 5.33 -0.44 7.56
C SER A 93 5.11 0.26 8.89
N LEU A 94 4.87 1.57 8.83
CA LEU A 94 4.66 2.39 10.02
C LEU A 94 3.20 2.82 10.09
N THR A 95 2.54 2.51 11.20
CA THR A 95 1.15 2.92 11.41
C THR A 95 0.75 2.83 12.88
N ASP A 96 -0.17 3.70 13.29
CA ASP A 96 -0.87 3.63 14.57
C ASP A 96 -2.37 3.35 14.39
N LYS A 97 -2.81 3.21 13.14
CA LYS A 97 -4.21 2.97 12.79
C LYS A 97 -4.60 1.52 13.04
N LYS A 98 -5.63 1.29 13.85
CA LYS A 98 -6.09 -0.07 14.18
C LYS A 98 -6.45 -0.90 12.95
N SER A 99 -7.13 -0.30 11.96
CA SER A 99 -7.50 -1.01 10.74
C SER A 99 -6.29 -1.42 9.92
N ALA A 100 -5.28 -0.54 9.80
CA ALA A 100 -4.05 -0.85 9.09
C ALA A 100 -3.25 -1.94 9.83
N ILE A 101 -3.17 -1.87 11.14
CA ILE A 101 -2.51 -2.89 11.96
C ILE A 101 -3.12 -4.26 11.71
N MET A 102 -4.45 -4.35 11.74
CA MET A 102 -5.17 -5.61 11.49
C MET A 102 -4.82 -6.18 10.11
N VAL A 103 -4.80 -5.32 9.08
CA VAL A 103 -4.45 -5.73 7.72
C VAL A 103 -3.01 -6.24 7.66
N LEU A 104 -2.07 -5.50 8.24
CA LEU A 104 -0.66 -5.89 8.24
C LEU A 104 -0.43 -7.22 8.95
N LEU A 105 -1.05 -7.43 10.11
CA LEU A 105 -0.94 -8.69 10.85
C LEU A 105 -1.45 -9.87 10.02
N ARG A 106 -2.53 -9.69 9.29
CA ARG A 106 -3.07 -10.73 8.39
C ARG A 106 -2.19 -10.98 7.18
N CYS A 107 -1.31 -10.05 6.83
CA CYS A 107 -0.34 -10.19 5.75
C CYS A 107 1.01 -10.74 6.21
N GLY A 108 1.12 -11.16 7.47
CA GLY A 108 2.33 -11.74 8.01
C GLY A 108 3.33 -10.76 8.60
N PHE A 109 2.96 -9.49 8.70
CA PHE A 109 3.77 -8.50 9.39
C PHE A 109 3.67 -8.70 10.91
N LYS A 110 4.77 -8.42 11.62
CA LYS A 110 4.84 -8.50 13.08
C LYS A 110 5.32 -7.18 13.64
N LYS A 111 4.76 -6.78 14.77
CA LYS A 111 5.16 -5.57 15.47
C LYS A 111 6.58 -5.72 16.01
N ILE A 112 7.45 -4.75 15.72
CA ILE A 112 8.82 -4.73 16.22
C ILE A 112 9.11 -3.56 17.15
N ASP A 113 8.31 -2.48 17.09
CA ASP A 113 8.31 -1.40 18.07
C ASP A 113 6.94 -0.69 18.04
N ASP A 114 6.80 0.47 18.69
CA ASP A 114 5.50 1.12 18.92
C ASP A 114 4.63 1.30 17.68
N GLU A 115 5.22 1.66 16.54
CA GLU A 115 4.48 1.93 15.31
C GLU A 115 5.03 1.18 14.09
N THR A 116 6.04 0.35 14.27
CA THR A 116 6.72 -0.32 13.15
C THR A 116 6.38 -1.79 13.09
N TYR A 117 6.04 -2.24 11.90
CA TYR A 117 5.71 -3.63 11.59
C TYR A 117 6.66 -4.14 10.51
N LEU A 118 7.06 -5.39 10.63
CA LEU A 118 8.05 -6.02 9.75
C LEU A 118 7.53 -7.36 9.22
N ARG A 119 7.63 -7.54 7.91
CA ARG A 119 7.55 -8.85 7.27
C ARG A 119 8.94 -9.19 6.76
N LYS A 120 9.56 -10.21 7.35
CA LYS A 120 10.91 -10.64 6.95
C LYS A 120 10.91 -11.28 5.58
N ALA A 121 12.03 -11.15 4.88
CA ALA A 121 12.32 -11.86 3.64
C ALA A 121 12.16 -13.38 3.82
N PHE A 122 11.75 -14.07 2.77
CA PHE A 122 11.58 -15.52 2.81
C PHE A 122 11.92 -16.19 1.48
#